data_6d3a33245e937370ccc1870ac956d212
#
_entry.id   6d3a33245e937370ccc1870ac956d212
#
_cell.length_a   1.000
_cell.length_b   1.000
_cell.length_c   1.000
_cell.angle_alpha   90.00
_cell.angle_beta   90.00
_cell.angle_gamma   90.00
#
_symmetry.space_group_name_H-M   'P 1'
#
loop_
_entity.id
_entity.type
_entity.pdbx_description
1 polymer ?
#
loop_
_entity_poly.entity_id
_entity_poly.type
_entity_poly.pdbx_seq_one_letter_code
_entity_poly.pdbx_strand_id
1 'polypeptide(L)'
;MTRKAAFYLVTFLIITAGSIWLALQVAPMQTVSAAGQTAQVGAVIPSPSWSGPGELDLFGQVIPTKPQFEGPIRPLLQLTHITIDRQVAQLLRSDDPRKLKLSLSQQLAQGWTRYFVWETLIAAGFAVVALIAVAGVRRQSHLTMLKTVGAGLAVVVAVNIGGVLLTASSTPRVLSSVKTLDELVGTDPLQAAPGPVARPLPGVQAVVIGDSTAAAIGNPAVSNASPLDQACGRSSVSYAADLAAVNNWNVLNLACSSATIQNGLLGAQILNNGQLAPPQLAEAERATHAKVIIVSVGADDVEWSIMTRLCVASAVCNDKVSSAYFSQLLSAFTTSYYQLLGDLTNLPGSPAVLVNEYYSPFGPNIGCLAKYGLTAAKENVLLARLGQLNTVLAEGAQTFGFGVADPPFAGHELCTADPYVQGPSDPAPLHPTATGELVIALADQQALPKLQPLVPAASAVTPAPGTD
;
A
#
# COMPACT_ATOMS: atom_id res chain seq x y z
N MET A 1 -54.53 11.70 6.98
CA MET A 1 -53.56 12.83 6.83
C MET A 1 -54.14 13.82 5.81
N THR A 2 -54.29 15.10 6.18
CA THR A 2 -54.82 16.11 5.22
C THR A 2 -53.76 16.34 4.12
N ARG A 3 -54.20 16.62 2.87
CA ARG A 3 -53.31 16.91 1.73
C ARG A 3 -52.21 17.97 2.06
N LYS A 4 -52.53 18.91 2.93
CA LYS A 4 -51.59 19.94 3.41
C LYS A 4 -50.49 19.35 4.31
N ALA A 5 -50.82 18.44 5.23
CA ALA A 5 -49.83 17.81 6.12
C ALA A 5 -48.87 16.90 5.34
N ALA A 6 -49.38 16.13 4.38
CA ALA A 6 -48.54 15.30 3.50
C ALA A 6 -47.56 16.15 2.69
N PHE A 7 -48.01 17.29 2.17
CA PHE A 7 -47.13 18.18 1.41
C PHE A 7 -46.01 18.81 2.26
N TYR A 8 -46.32 19.25 3.48
CA TYR A 8 -45.27 19.76 4.39
C TYR A 8 -44.25 18.67 4.75
N LEU A 9 -44.73 17.47 5.00
CA LEU A 9 -43.85 16.33 5.31
C LEU A 9 -42.84 16.06 4.16
N VAL A 10 -43.36 15.95 2.93
CA VAL A 10 -42.54 15.74 1.74
C VAL A 10 -41.55 16.90 1.52
N THR A 11 -42.00 18.14 1.70
CA THR A 11 -41.13 19.32 1.56
C THR A 11 -40.01 19.31 2.59
N PHE A 12 -40.30 18.99 3.85
CA PHE A 12 -39.27 18.89 4.89
C PHE A 12 -38.30 17.74 4.63
N LEU A 13 -38.76 16.58 4.18
CA LEU A 13 -37.89 15.45 3.84
C LEU A 13 -36.95 15.79 2.69
N ILE A 14 -37.42 16.44 1.64
CA ILE A 14 -36.58 16.87 0.50
C ILE A 14 -35.56 17.90 0.95
N ILE A 15 -35.95 18.92 1.74
CA ILE A 15 -35.05 19.95 2.24
C ILE A 15 -34.00 19.31 3.18
N THR A 16 -34.42 18.41 4.07
CA THR A 16 -33.51 17.71 4.99
C THR A 16 -32.47 16.90 4.23
N ALA A 17 -32.91 16.03 3.32
CA ALA A 17 -32.03 15.22 2.53
C ALA A 17 -31.06 16.05 1.66
N GLY A 18 -31.60 17.07 0.98
CA GLY A 18 -30.80 17.97 0.13
C GLY A 18 -29.79 18.81 0.91
N SER A 19 -30.20 19.34 2.09
CA SER A 19 -29.30 20.14 2.93
C SER A 19 -28.16 19.32 3.51
N ILE A 20 -28.41 18.10 3.98
CA ILE A 20 -27.38 17.18 4.49
C ILE A 20 -26.46 16.75 3.35
N TRP A 21 -27.02 16.37 2.19
CA TRP A 21 -26.20 15.99 1.03
C TRP A 21 -25.29 17.11 0.55
N LEU A 22 -25.81 18.34 0.44
CA LEU A 22 -24.99 19.51 0.08
C LEU A 22 -23.93 19.81 1.13
N ALA A 23 -24.27 19.70 2.41
CA ALA A 23 -23.33 19.94 3.49
C ALA A 23 -22.14 18.96 3.45
N LEU A 24 -22.38 17.68 3.19
CA LEU A 24 -21.35 16.67 3.05
C LEU A 24 -20.41 16.94 1.85
N GLN A 25 -20.91 17.58 0.77
CA GLN A 25 -20.08 17.95 -0.39
C GLN A 25 -19.18 19.16 -0.13
N VAL A 26 -19.58 20.06 0.79
CA VAL A 26 -18.90 21.38 0.97
C VAL A 26 -18.18 21.45 2.33
N ALA A 27 -18.52 20.57 3.28
CA ALA A 27 -17.89 20.58 4.60
C ALA A 27 -16.40 20.31 4.49
N PRO A 28 -15.54 21.19 5.04
CA PRO A 28 -14.10 21.00 4.95
C PRO A 28 -13.68 19.78 5.76
N MET A 29 -12.94 18.88 5.13
CA MET A 29 -12.32 17.77 5.82
C MET A 29 -11.40 18.26 6.93
N GLN A 30 -11.34 17.55 8.04
CA GLN A 30 -10.57 17.94 9.21
C GLN A 30 -9.24 17.20 9.25
N THR A 31 -8.18 17.97 9.29
CA THR A 31 -6.82 17.43 9.42
C THR A 31 -6.58 16.92 10.83
N VAL A 32 -6.14 15.69 10.94
CA VAL A 32 -5.75 15.02 12.18
C VAL A 32 -4.32 14.54 12.02
N SER A 33 -3.44 14.96 12.93
CA SER A 33 -2.06 14.49 12.95
C SER A 33 -1.91 13.51 14.11
N ALA A 34 -1.69 12.25 13.80
CA ALA A 34 -1.54 11.20 14.79
C ALA A 34 -0.38 10.27 14.44
N ALA A 35 0.50 10.04 15.40
CA ALA A 35 1.65 9.14 15.24
C ALA A 35 2.52 9.45 14.01
N GLY A 36 2.75 10.75 13.71
CA GLY A 36 3.56 11.19 12.57
C GLY A 36 2.88 11.06 11.20
N GLN A 37 1.62 10.67 11.18
CA GLN A 37 0.81 10.63 9.97
C GLN A 37 -0.17 11.79 9.96
N THR A 38 -0.33 12.43 8.82
CA THR A 38 -1.36 13.45 8.62
C THR A 38 -2.48 12.82 7.80
N ALA A 39 -3.63 12.67 8.41
CA ALA A 39 -4.84 12.18 7.78
C ALA A 39 -5.91 13.28 7.79
N GLN A 40 -6.77 13.28 6.79
CA GLN A 40 -7.99 14.07 6.79
C GLN A 40 -9.19 13.17 7.05
N VAL A 41 -10.09 13.62 7.91
CA VAL A 41 -11.31 12.89 8.22
C VAL A 41 -12.52 13.64 7.71
N GLY A 42 -13.46 12.90 7.16
CA GLY A 42 -14.70 13.39 6.60
C GLY A 42 -15.80 12.33 6.64
N ALA A 43 -16.88 12.56 5.91
CA ALA A 43 -17.95 11.59 5.74
C ALA A 43 -18.56 11.71 4.35
N VAL A 44 -19.09 10.59 3.85
CA VAL A 44 -19.72 10.47 2.53
C VAL A 44 -21.02 9.67 2.62
N ILE A 45 -21.85 9.78 1.58
CA ILE A 45 -23.00 8.91 1.34
C ILE A 45 -22.74 8.17 0.03
N PRO A 46 -22.05 7.00 0.07
CA PRO A 46 -21.70 6.25 -1.14
C PRO A 46 -22.92 5.60 -1.78
N SER A 47 -23.90 5.20 -0.98
CA SER A 47 -25.17 4.61 -1.43
C SER A 47 -26.26 4.84 -0.40
N PRO A 48 -27.55 4.93 -0.80
CA PRO A 48 -28.68 5.11 0.12
C PRO A 48 -29.03 3.78 0.83
N SER A 49 -28.11 3.25 1.64
CA SER A 49 -28.29 2.00 2.42
C SER A 49 -28.09 2.26 3.91
N TRP A 50 -28.78 1.48 4.76
CA TRP A 50 -28.68 1.60 6.22
C TRP A 50 -27.41 0.99 6.82
N SER A 51 -26.66 0.19 6.06
CA SER A 51 -25.34 -0.30 6.44
C SER A 51 -24.46 -0.46 5.20
N GLY A 52 -23.16 -0.31 5.37
CA GLY A 52 -22.22 -0.48 4.28
C GLY A 52 -20.78 -0.09 4.65
N PRO A 53 -19.84 -0.28 3.72
CA PRO A 53 -18.44 0.08 3.93
C PRO A 53 -18.28 1.58 4.13
N GLY A 54 -17.26 1.97 4.89
CA GLY A 54 -16.70 3.32 4.83
C GLY A 54 -15.77 3.45 3.62
N GLU A 55 -15.15 4.61 3.48
CA GLU A 55 -14.21 4.87 2.41
C GLU A 55 -12.84 5.27 2.97
N LEU A 56 -11.80 4.70 2.39
CA LEU A 56 -10.42 5.04 2.64
C LEU A 56 -9.84 5.63 1.35
N ASP A 57 -9.50 6.91 1.38
CA ASP A 57 -8.80 7.55 0.27
C ASP A 57 -7.29 7.49 0.54
N LEU A 58 -6.60 6.70 -0.25
CA LEU A 58 -5.14 6.59 -0.25
C LEU A 58 -4.61 7.35 -1.46
N PHE A 59 -4.18 8.60 -1.23
CA PHE A 59 -3.55 9.43 -2.26
C PHE A 59 -4.39 9.66 -3.52
N GLY A 60 -5.71 9.79 -3.36
CA GLY A 60 -6.66 10.03 -4.46
C GLY A 60 -7.36 8.78 -4.99
N GLN A 61 -7.09 7.62 -4.41
CA GLN A 61 -7.84 6.38 -4.68
C GLN A 61 -8.76 6.04 -3.53
N VAL A 62 -10.06 6.00 -3.81
CA VAL A 62 -11.07 5.66 -2.83
C VAL A 62 -11.30 4.15 -2.83
N ILE A 63 -10.97 3.52 -1.70
CA ILE A 63 -11.11 2.08 -1.48
C ILE A 63 -12.21 1.86 -0.43
N PRO A 64 -13.23 1.03 -0.72
CA PRO A 64 -14.23 0.69 0.27
C PRO A 64 -13.62 -0.15 1.39
N THR A 65 -13.94 0.16 2.65
CA THR A 65 -13.46 -0.62 3.79
C THR A 65 -14.22 -1.96 3.90
N LYS A 66 -13.57 -3.03 4.36
CA LYS A 66 -14.25 -4.30 4.72
C LYS A 66 -15.25 -4.12 5.88
N PRO A 67 -14.89 -3.41 6.94
CA PRO A 67 -15.81 -3.14 8.03
C PRO A 67 -17.06 -2.39 7.56
N GLN A 68 -18.22 -2.83 8.06
CA GLN A 68 -19.53 -2.25 7.76
C GLN A 68 -19.92 -1.27 8.87
N PHE A 69 -20.38 -0.09 8.48
CA PHE A 69 -20.84 0.95 9.39
C PHE A 69 -22.35 1.08 9.30
N GLU A 70 -22.99 1.36 10.44
CA GLU A 70 -24.42 1.59 10.51
C GLU A 70 -24.79 3.04 10.17
N GLY A 71 -25.94 3.24 9.56
CA GLY A 71 -26.42 4.55 9.14
C GLY A 71 -26.14 4.88 7.66
N PRO A 72 -26.76 5.93 7.09
CA PRO A 72 -26.55 6.34 5.71
C PRO A 72 -25.27 7.15 5.50
N ILE A 73 -24.74 7.77 6.54
CA ILE A 73 -23.51 8.56 6.50
C ILE A 73 -22.34 7.62 6.82
N ARG A 74 -21.31 7.58 5.98
CA ARG A 74 -20.16 6.71 6.11
C ARG A 74 -18.91 7.50 6.45
N PRO A 75 -18.00 6.98 7.31
CA PRO A 75 -16.72 7.63 7.55
C PRO A 75 -15.86 7.59 6.30
N LEU A 76 -15.21 8.72 5.99
CA LEU A 76 -14.15 8.85 5.01
C LEU A 76 -12.86 9.18 5.76
N LEU A 77 -11.83 8.40 5.50
CA LEU A 77 -10.46 8.66 5.97
C LEU A 77 -9.58 8.86 4.75
N GLN A 78 -8.94 10.02 4.64
CA GLN A 78 -7.99 10.31 3.59
C GLN A 78 -6.59 10.44 4.17
N LEU A 79 -5.66 9.61 3.72
CA LEU A 79 -4.24 9.72 4.05
C LEU A 79 -3.57 10.70 3.08
N THR A 80 -3.13 11.84 3.58
CA THR A 80 -2.52 12.90 2.74
C THR A 80 -1.01 12.95 2.85
N HIS A 81 -0.43 12.52 3.98
CA HIS A 81 1.00 12.56 4.20
C HIS A 81 1.43 11.52 5.24
N ILE A 82 2.49 10.79 4.94
CA ILE A 82 3.17 9.94 5.91
C ILE A 82 4.51 10.62 6.21
N THR A 83 4.59 11.33 7.33
CA THR A 83 5.84 11.90 7.83
C THR A 83 6.27 11.13 9.08
N ILE A 84 7.49 10.63 9.06
CA ILE A 84 8.10 10.05 10.26
C ILE A 84 8.63 11.22 11.08
N ASP A 85 7.79 11.76 11.97
CA ASP A 85 8.16 12.83 12.89
C ASP A 85 8.73 12.26 14.21
N ARG A 86 9.40 13.15 14.97
CA ARG A 86 9.95 12.84 16.32
C ARG A 86 8.91 12.25 17.28
N GLN A 87 7.61 12.50 17.03
CA GLN A 87 6.52 11.93 17.81
C GLN A 87 6.39 10.40 17.60
N VAL A 88 6.59 9.91 16.39
CA VAL A 88 6.62 8.45 16.11
C VAL A 88 7.81 7.83 16.82
N ALA A 89 8.97 8.46 16.77
CA ALA A 89 10.16 8.00 17.49
C ALA A 89 9.97 8.04 19.02
N GLN A 90 9.18 8.97 19.56
CA GLN A 90 8.82 9.02 20.97
C GLN A 90 7.74 8.00 21.37
N LEU A 91 6.78 7.75 20.48
CA LEU A 91 5.71 6.74 20.68
C LEU A 91 6.26 5.31 20.57
N LEU A 92 7.21 5.09 19.68
CA LEU A 92 7.95 3.83 19.60
C LEU A 92 8.88 3.60 20.81
N ARG A 93 9.20 4.65 21.56
CA ARG A 93 9.93 4.57 22.85
C ARG A 93 9.02 4.27 24.04
N SER A 94 7.70 4.44 23.91
CA SER A 94 6.77 4.12 24.99
C SER A 94 6.41 2.64 24.94
N ASP A 95 6.77 1.89 25.99
CA ASP A 95 6.50 0.46 26.13
C ASP A 95 5.00 0.08 26.25
N ASP A 96 4.08 0.98 25.92
CA ASP A 96 2.65 0.75 26.11
C ASP A 96 1.85 0.96 24.81
N PRO A 97 1.65 -0.13 24.01
CA PRO A 97 0.85 -0.09 22.78
C PRO A 97 -0.60 0.34 23.01
N ARG A 98 -1.12 0.18 24.25
CA ARG A 98 -2.50 0.58 24.60
C ARG A 98 -2.65 2.10 24.63
N LYS A 99 -1.63 2.83 25.11
CA LYS A 99 -1.64 4.30 25.13
C LYS A 99 -1.62 4.88 23.71
N LEU A 100 -0.85 4.28 22.81
CA LEU A 100 -0.81 4.67 21.39
C LEU A 100 -2.18 4.48 20.74
N LYS A 101 -2.79 3.29 20.90
CA LYS A 101 -4.12 2.99 20.37
C LYS A 101 -5.18 3.95 20.93
N LEU A 102 -5.12 4.29 22.22
CA LEU A 102 -6.04 5.23 22.85
C LEU A 102 -5.84 6.66 22.32
N SER A 103 -4.59 7.14 22.18
CA SER A 103 -4.32 8.50 21.69
C SER A 103 -4.75 8.65 20.22
N LEU A 104 -4.48 7.66 19.38
CA LEU A 104 -4.89 7.65 17.97
C LEU A 104 -6.42 7.67 17.83
N SER A 105 -7.10 6.80 18.58
CA SER A 105 -8.57 6.74 18.54
C SER A 105 -9.22 8.04 19.05
N GLN A 106 -8.65 8.67 20.06
CA GLN A 106 -9.12 9.95 20.58
C GLN A 106 -8.92 11.10 19.58
N GLN A 107 -7.79 11.17 18.91
CA GLN A 107 -7.49 12.21 17.91
C GLN A 107 -8.39 12.05 16.68
N LEU A 108 -8.59 10.84 16.17
CA LEU A 108 -9.54 10.57 15.10
C LEU A 108 -10.97 10.93 15.51
N ALA A 109 -11.40 10.55 16.71
CA ALA A 109 -12.73 10.90 17.23
C ALA A 109 -12.92 12.42 17.35
N GLN A 110 -11.90 13.15 17.80
CA GLN A 110 -11.94 14.62 17.84
C GLN A 110 -12.01 15.24 16.44
N GLY A 111 -11.29 14.69 15.47
CA GLY A 111 -11.35 15.11 14.07
C GLY A 111 -12.75 14.95 13.49
N TRP A 112 -13.35 13.78 13.65
CA TRP A 112 -14.73 13.54 13.21
C TRP A 112 -15.74 14.38 13.96
N THR A 113 -15.59 14.60 15.26
CA THR A 113 -16.47 15.50 16.02
C THR A 113 -16.44 16.91 15.44
N ARG A 114 -15.25 17.47 15.15
CA ARG A 114 -15.12 18.79 14.51
C ARG A 114 -15.76 18.81 13.13
N TYR A 115 -15.53 17.78 12.33
CA TYR A 115 -16.12 17.65 11.00
C TYR A 115 -17.66 17.68 11.07
N PHE A 116 -18.28 16.87 11.93
CA PHE A 116 -19.73 16.79 12.07
C PHE A 116 -20.34 18.07 12.66
N VAL A 117 -19.64 18.79 13.49
CA VAL A 117 -20.09 20.12 13.95
C VAL A 117 -20.15 21.09 12.77
N TRP A 118 -19.10 21.16 11.94
CA TRP A 118 -19.10 22.02 10.75
C TRP A 118 -20.14 21.59 9.73
N GLU A 119 -20.25 20.32 9.45
CA GLU A 119 -21.24 19.76 8.55
C GLU A 119 -22.66 20.10 9.00
N THR A 120 -22.98 19.93 10.29
CA THR A 120 -24.28 20.27 10.86
C THR A 120 -24.60 21.76 10.73
N LEU A 121 -23.64 22.64 10.97
CA LEU A 121 -23.82 24.09 10.82
C LEU A 121 -24.08 24.47 9.35
N ILE A 122 -23.38 23.84 8.42
CA ILE A 122 -23.55 24.06 6.98
C ILE A 122 -24.92 23.54 6.53
N ALA A 123 -25.30 22.33 6.96
CA ALA A 123 -26.62 21.75 6.67
C ALA A 123 -27.76 22.65 7.20
N ALA A 124 -27.61 23.15 8.43
CA ALA A 124 -28.55 24.10 9.01
C ALA A 124 -28.65 25.39 8.18
N GLY A 125 -27.53 25.92 7.71
CA GLY A 125 -27.50 27.08 6.82
C GLY A 125 -28.25 26.87 5.51
N PHE A 126 -27.98 25.75 4.82
CA PHE A 126 -28.73 25.39 3.59
C PHE A 126 -30.22 25.20 3.86
N ALA A 127 -30.57 24.57 4.97
CA ALA A 127 -31.98 24.37 5.35
C ALA A 127 -32.69 25.69 5.60
N VAL A 128 -32.07 26.62 6.29
CA VAL A 128 -32.64 27.96 6.55
C VAL A 128 -32.92 28.70 5.24
N VAL A 129 -31.94 28.73 4.33
CA VAL A 129 -32.10 29.38 3.02
C VAL A 129 -33.22 28.73 2.21
N ALA A 130 -33.27 27.41 2.13
CA ALA A 130 -34.30 26.67 1.40
C ALA A 130 -35.71 26.91 2.01
N LEU A 131 -35.82 26.88 3.33
CA LEU A 131 -37.10 27.08 4.03
C LEU A 131 -37.60 28.53 3.86
N ILE A 132 -36.73 29.54 3.92
CA ILE A 132 -37.06 30.93 3.64
C ILE A 132 -37.54 31.09 2.19
N ALA A 133 -36.84 30.48 1.23
CA ALA A 133 -37.23 30.50 -0.17
C ALA A 133 -38.66 29.90 -0.38
N VAL A 134 -38.92 28.72 0.21
CA VAL A 134 -40.23 28.06 0.15
C VAL A 134 -41.31 28.91 0.83
N ALA A 135 -41.01 29.52 1.98
CA ALA A 135 -41.96 30.41 2.67
C ALA A 135 -42.26 31.68 1.85
N GLY A 136 -41.24 32.26 1.19
CA GLY A 136 -41.38 33.41 0.30
C GLY A 136 -42.25 33.11 -0.93
N VAL A 137 -42.00 31.99 -1.62
CA VAL A 137 -42.82 31.54 -2.76
C VAL A 137 -44.28 31.34 -2.32
N ARG A 138 -44.53 30.88 -1.10
CA ARG A 138 -45.82 30.65 -0.53
C ARG A 138 -46.49 31.91 0.06
N ARG A 139 -45.83 33.06 0.01
CA ARG A 139 -46.29 34.32 0.58
C ARG A 139 -46.79 34.18 2.04
N GLN A 140 -46.06 33.41 2.84
CA GLN A 140 -46.42 33.21 4.25
C GLN A 140 -46.24 34.51 5.07
N SER A 141 -47.07 34.69 6.10
CA SER A 141 -46.86 35.78 7.06
C SER A 141 -45.54 35.56 7.84
N HIS A 142 -44.91 36.62 8.29
CA HIS A 142 -43.62 36.55 9.03
C HIS A 142 -43.66 35.60 10.21
N LEU A 143 -44.77 35.54 10.96
CA LEU A 143 -44.92 34.65 12.11
C LEU A 143 -45.02 33.17 11.68
N THR A 144 -45.72 32.89 10.56
CA THR A 144 -45.83 31.55 10.01
C THR A 144 -44.49 31.09 9.42
N MET A 145 -43.78 31.99 8.73
CA MET A 145 -42.45 31.73 8.20
C MET A 145 -41.49 31.35 9.31
N LEU A 146 -41.44 32.13 10.42
CA LEU A 146 -40.57 31.87 11.55
C LEU A 146 -40.86 30.49 12.18
N LYS A 147 -42.13 30.13 12.34
CA LYS A 147 -42.53 28.79 12.85
C LYS A 147 -42.12 27.68 11.89
N THR A 148 -42.30 27.85 10.59
CA THR A 148 -41.93 26.85 9.56
C THR A 148 -40.42 26.66 9.48
N VAL A 149 -39.63 27.75 9.52
CA VAL A 149 -38.18 27.71 9.52
C VAL A 149 -37.66 27.06 10.81
N GLY A 150 -38.19 27.45 11.96
CA GLY A 150 -37.78 26.85 13.23
C GLY A 150 -38.09 25.35 13.32
N ALA A 151 -39.28 24.94 12.92
CA ALA A 151 -39.68 23.52 12.90
C ALA A 151 -38.85 22.71 11.90
N GLY A 152 -38.63 23.23 10.69
CA GLY A 152 -37.84 22.56 9.66
C GLY A 152 -36.38 22.46 10.06
N LEU A 153 -35.81 23.52 10.64
CA LEU A 153 -34.42 23.49 11.15
C LEU A 153 -34.27 22.44 12.27
N ALA A 154 -35.23 22.38 13.20
CA ALA A 154 -35.19 21.36 14.26
C ALA A 154 -35.21 19.91 13.68
N VAL A 155 -35.98 19.69 12.62
CA VAL A 155 -36.02 18.39 11.93
C VAL A 155 -34.65 18.08 11.28
N VAL A 156 -34.08 19.02 10.52
CA VAL A 156 -32.77 18.83 9.85
C VAL A 156 -31.69 18.50 10.86
N VAL A 157 -31.59 19.29 11.94
CA VAL A 157 -30.60 19.08 12.99
C VAL A 157 -30.81 17.74 13.71
N ALA A 158 -32.07 17.38 14.03
CA ALA A 158 -32.36 16.12 14.71
C ALA A 158 -32.01 14.90 13.82
N VAL A 159 -32.36 14.95 12.53
CA VAL A 159 -32.08 13.87 11.57
C VAL A 159 -30.54 13.75 11.36
N ASN A 160 -29.86 14.87 11.22
CA ASN A 160 -28.41 14.87 11.03
C ASN A 160 -27.68 14.33 12.26
N ILE A 161 -27.99 14.83 13.46
CA ILE A 161 -27.45 14.32 14.73
C ILE A 161 -27.77 12.82 14.88
N GLY A 162 -28.98 12.37 14.55
CA GLY A 162 -29.35 10.97 14.58
C GLY A 162 -28.49 10.11 13.66
N GLY A 163 -28.25 10.55 12.43
CA GLY A 163 -27.35 9.89 11.49
C GLY A 163 -25.91 9.80 11.99
N VAL A 164 -25.40 10.91 12.53
CA VAL A 164 -24.05 10.99 13.11
C VAL A 164 -23.91 10.06 14.32
N LEU A 165 -24.91 10.02 15.21
CA LEU A 165 -24.87 9.14 16.40
C LEU A 165 -24.90 7.67 16.02
N LEU A 166 -25.66 7.28 14.99
CA LEU A 166 -25.64 5.90 14.46
C LEU A 166 -24.24 5.51 13.98
N THR A 167 -23.62 6.35 13.17
CA THR A 167 -22.25 6.13 12.69
C THR A 167 -21.25 6.14 13.84
N ALA A 168 -21.32 7.10 14.75
CA ALA A 168 -20.40 7.24 15.88
C ALA A 168 -20.53 6.09 16.87
N SER A 169 -21.70 5.52 17.10
CA SER A 169 -21.90 4.37 17.99
C SER A 169 -21.34 3.07 17.45
N SER A 170 -21.32 2.90 16.12
CA SER A 170 -20.76 1.72 15.46
C SER A 170 -19.24 1.80 15.27
N THR A 171 -18.70 3.00 15.01
CA THR A 171 -17.30 3.23 14.63
C THR A 171 -16.29 2.69 15.67
N PRO A 172 -16.38 2.93 16.99
CA PRO A 172 -15.39 2.40 17.93
C PRO A 172 -15.37 0.87 17.98
N ARG A 173 -16.54 0.24 17.83
CA ARG A 173 -16.66 -1.21 17.82
C ARG A 173 -16.05 -1.82 16.57
N VAL A 174 -16.33 -1.20 15.43
CA VAL A 174 -15.80 -1.59 14.12
C VAL A 174 -14.29 -1.39 14.07
N LEU A 175 -13.78 -0.22 14.49
CA LEU A 175 -12.33 0.05 14.49
C LEU A 175 -11.57 -0.79 15.53
N SER A 176 -12.21 -1.18 16.64
CA SER A 176 -11.56 -2.05 17.63
C SER A 176 -11.36 -3.49 17.15
N SER A 177 -12.14 -3.94 16.18
CA SER A 177 -12.01 -5.27 15.56
C SER A 177 -10.89 -5.29 14.51
N VAL A 178 -10.51 -4.14 13.94
CA VAL A 178 -9.44 -4.00 12.95
C VAL A 178 -8.08 -3.99 13.65
N LYS A 179 -7.24 -4.97 13.35
CA LYS A 179 -5.89 -5.09 13.92
C LYS A 179 -4.80 -4.76 12.90
N THR A 180 -5.10 -4.93 11.61
CA THR A 180 -4.16 -4.72 10.51
C THR A 180 -4.82 -3.88 9.41
N LEU A 181 -4.02 -3.27 8.54
CA LEU A 181 -4.53 -2.56 7.36
C LEU A 181 -5.29 -3.53 6.43
N ASP A 182 -4.85 -4.77 6.33
CA ASP A 182 -5.51 -5.82 5.55
C ASP A 182 -6.92 -6.14 6.05
N GLU A 183 -7.15 -6.09 7.36
CA GLU A 183 -8.48 -6.23 7.94
C GLU A 183 -9.38 -5.03 7.65
N LEU A 184 -8.78 -3.85 7.41
CA LEU A 184 -9.51 -2.63 7.05
C LEU A 184 -9.87 -2.59 5.57
N VAL A 185 -8.94 -2.91 4.68
CA VAL A 185 -9.08 -2.72 3.22
C VAL A 185 -9.33 -4.03 2.49
N GLY A 186 -8.87 -5.14 3.05
CA GLY A 186 -8.91 -6.45 2.41
C GLY A 186 -7.59 -6.84 1.76
N THR A 187 -7.39 -8.15 1.72
CA THR A 187 -6.22 -8.78 1.10
C THR A 187 -6.41 -9.10 -0.38
N ASP A 188 -7.56 -8.77 -0.96
CA ASP A 188 -7.74 -9.00 -2.38
C ASP A 188 -6.80 -8.04 -3.13
N PRO A 189 -5.82 -8.56 -3.89
CA PRO A 189 -4.96 -7.73 -4.70
C PRO A 189 -5.83 -6.87 -5.61
N LEU A 190 -5.45 -5.60 -5.80
CA LEU A 190 -6.14 -4.70 -6.72
C LEU A 190 -6.17 -5.38 -8.09
N GLN A 191 -7.32 -5.97 -8.44
CA GLN A 191 -7.49 -6.53 -9.77
C GLN A 191 -7.56 -5.36 -10.74
N ALA A 192 -6.55 -5.27 -11.60
CA ALA A 192 -6.67 -4.43 -12.79
C ALA A 192 -7.92 -4.91 -13.55
N ALA A 193 -8.75 -3.97 -14.01
CA ALA A 193 -9.85 -4.31 -14.91
C ALA A 193 -9.29 -5.21 -16.02
N PRO A 194 -9.98 -6.32 -16.39
CA PRO A 194 -9.48 -7.22 -17.41
C PRO A 194 -9.21 -6.40 -18.67
N GLY A 195 -7.94 -6.19 -18.94
CA GLY A 195 -7.49 -5.56 -20.19
C GLY A 195 -7.78 -6.47 -21.38
N PRO A 196 -7.69 -5.96 -22.62
CA PRO A 196 -7.75 -6.81 -23.79
C PRO A 196 -6.68 -7.90 -23.64
N VAL A 197 -7.02 -9.12 -24.01
CA VAL A 197 -6.12 -10.29 -23.93
C VAL A 197 -4.74 -9.87 -24.43
N ALA A 198 -3.78 -9.81 -23.51
CA ALA A 198 -2.47 -9.24 -23.79
C ALA A 198 -1.76 -10.15 -24.82
N ARG A 199 -1.18 -9.53 -25.87
CA ARG A 199 -0.50 -10.30 -26.92
C ARG A 199 0.73 -10.99 -26.33
N PRO A 200 0.96 -12.27 -26.66
CA PRO A 200 2.19 -12.96 -26.29
C PRO A 200 3.45 -12.21 -26.72
N LEU A 201 4.51 -12.33 -25.95
CA LEU A 201 5.84 -11.76 -26.22
C LEU A 201 6.85 -12.90 -26.51
N PRO A 202 6.78 -13.56 -27.68
CA PRO A 202 7.55 -14.77 -27.95
C PRO A 202 9.06 -14.53 -28.10
N GLY A 203 9.49 -13.28 -28.27
CA GLY A 203 10.91 -12.93 -28.40
C GLY A 203 11.65 -12.69 -27.09
N VAL A 204 10.98 -12.79 -25.94
CA VAL A 204 11.58 -12.58 -24.61
C VAL A 204 12.20 -13.89 -24.11
N GLN A 205 13.49 -13.84 -23.74
CA GLN A 205 14.23 -14.99 -23.20
C GLN A 205 14.31 -14.99 -21.68
N ALA A 206 14.27 -13.82 -21.04
CA ALA A 206 14.27 -13.69 -19.59
C ALA A 206 13.33 -12.57 -19.15
N VAL A 207 12.73 -12.74 -17.98
CA VAL A 207 11.90 -11.70 -17.35
C VAL A 207 12.46 -11.42 -15.95
N VAL A 208 12.54 -10.15 -15.60
CA VAL A 208 12.87 -9.70 -14.25
C VAL A 208 11.64 -9.08 -13.63
N ILE A 209 11.25 -9.57 -12.46
CA ILE A 209 10.17 -9.03 -11.63
C ILE A 209 10.73 -8.64 -10.27
N GLY A 210 10.20 -7.59 -9.67
CA GLY A 210 10.67 -7.18 -8.36
C GLY A 210 10.38 -5.73 -8.01
N ASP A 211 11.12 -5.26 -7.03
CA ASP A 211 11.01 -3.93 -6.42
C ASP A 211 12.03 -2.93 -6.98
N SER A 212 12.40 -1.96 -6.15
CA SER A 212 13.35 -0.90 -6.48
C SER A 212 14.77 -1.38 -6.74
N THR A 213 15.19 -2.51 -6.14
CA THR A 213 16.49 -3.14 -6.42
C THR A 213 16.54 -3.64 -7.86
N ALA A 214 15.52 -4.38 -8.29
CA ALA A 214 15.43 -4.87 -9.67
C ALA A 214 15.16 -3.78 -10.70
N ALA A 215 14.53 -2.67 -10.31
CA ALA A 215 14.40 -1.48 -11.14
C ALA A 215 15.72 -0.70 -11.26
N ALA A 216 16.67 -0.91 -10.34
CA ALA A 216 17.96 -0.22 -10.22
C ALA A 216 17.82 1.29 -10.02
N ILE A 217 16.93 1.71 -9.11
CA ILE A 217 16.63 3.13 -8.86
C ILE A 217 17.88 3.92 -8.44
N GLY A 218 17.90 5.20 -8.79
CA GLY A 218 19.03 6.10 -8.50
C GLY A 218 20.14 6.05 -9.55
N ASN A 219 20.11 5.06 -10.44
CA ASN A 219 21.00 4.94 -11.58
C ASN A 219 20.41 5.62 -12.84
N PRO A 220 21.17 5.80 -13.95
CA PRO A 220 20.69 6.43 -15.15
C PRO A 220 19.43 5.76 -15.73
N ALA A 221 18.40 6.55 -16.02
CA ALA A 221 17.14 6.04 -16.54
C ALA A 221 17.30 5.35 -17.92
N VAL A 222 16.36 4.47 -18.25
CA VAL A 222 16.27 3.84 -19.58
C VAL A 222 16.19 4.91 -20.66
N SER A 223 16.94 4.74 -21.75
CA SER A 223 16.87 5.62 -22.91
C SER A 223 15.48 5.57 -23.54
N ASN A 224 14.88 6.72 -23.82
CA ASN A 224 13.50 6.82 -24.32
C ASN A 224 12.47 6.15 -23.40
N ALA A 225 12.68 6.27 -22.09
CA ALA A 225 11.81 5.67 -21.07
C ALA A 225 10.34 6.04 -21.30
N SER A 226 9.47 5.03 -21.29
CA SER A 226 8.03 5.24 -21.27
C SER A 226 7.61 5.95 -19.97
N PRO A 227 6.40 6.54 -19.90
CA PRO A 227 5.90 7.08 -18.64
C PRO A 227 5.89 6.05 -17.50
N LEU A 228 5.66 4.77 -17.82
CA LEU A 228 5.69 3.68 -16.83
C LEU A 228 7.13 3.38 -16.38
N ASP A 229 8.11 3.34 -17.29
CA ASP A 229 9.52 3.12 -16.93
C ASP A 229 10.03 4.23 -16.01
N GLN A 230 9.66 5.49 -16.30
CA GLN A 230 10.01 6.64 -15.47
C GLN A 230 9.37 6.54 -14.07
N ALA A 231 8.09 6.22 -14.02
CA ALA A 231 7.35 6.12 -12.77
C ALA A 231 7.81 4.93 -11.91
N CYS A 232 8.20 3.81 -12.54
CA CYS A 232 8.80 2.65 -11.87
C CYS A 232 10.27 2.84 -11.50
N GLY A 233 10.94 3.89 -12.02
CA GLY A 233 12.35 4.16 -11.77
C GLY A 233 13.31 3.18 -12.43
N ARG A 234 12.92 2.58 -13.58
CA ARG A 234 13.75 1.60 -14.30
C ARG A 234 14.99 2.25 -14.90
N SER A 235 16.13 1.57 -14.72
CA SER A 235 17.43 2.06 -15.14
C SER A 235 17.96 1.29 -16.36
N SER A 236 18.78 1.99 -17.16
CA SER A 236 19.54 1.41 -18.28
C SER A 236 20.76 0.60 -17.82
N VAL A 237 21.16 0.72 -16.57
CA VAL A 237 22.30 0.00 -15.97
C VAL A 237 21.84 -0.94 -14.85
N SER A 238 20.67 -1.55 -15.00
CA SER A 238 20.17 -2.59 -14.11
C SER A 238 20.84 -3.94 -14.38
N TYR A 239 20.87 -4.82 -13.40
CA TYR A 239 21.37 -6.20 -13.60
C TYR A 239 20.60 -6.92 -14.74
N ALA A 240 19.34 -6.55 -14.98
CA ALA A 240 18.58 -7.04 -16.13
C ALA A 240 19.22 -6.63 -17.46
N ALA A 241 19.72 -5.40 -17.57
CA ALA A 241 20.41 -4.90 -18.76
C ALA A 241 21.78 -5.59 -18.93
N ASP A 242 22.50 -5.83 -17.84
CA ASP A 242 23.78 -6.53 -17.88
C ASP A 242 23.61 -7.99 -18.30
N LEU A 243 22.60 -8.70 -17.79
CA LEU A 243 22.25 -10.05 -18.24
C LEU A 243 21.83 -10.10 -19.70
N ALA A 244 21.10 -9.09 -20.18
CA ALA A 244 20.75 -8.96 -21.58
C ALA A 244 22.01 -8.87 -22.47
N ALA A 245 22.96 -8.04 -22.06
CA ALA A 245 24.20 -7.82 -22.81
C ALA A 245 25.09 -9.08 -22.82
N VAL A 246 25.32 -9.68 -21.67
CA VAL A 246 26.22 -10.84 -21.53
C VAL A 246 25.69 -12.07 -22.27
N ASN A 247 24.38 -12.31 -22.22
CA ASN A 247 23.75 -13.50 -22.81
C ASN A 247 23.20 -13.27 -24.22
N ASN A 248 23.27 -12.04 -24.73
CA ASN A 248 22.57 -11.63 -25.95
C ASN A 248 21.08 -12.00 -25.92
N TRP A 249 20.44 -11.72 -24.79
CA TRP A 249 19.03 -12.00 -24.54
C TRP A 249 18.18 -10.74 -24.72
N ASN A 250 16.94 -10.93 -25.12
CA ASN A 250 15.91 -9.94 -24.93
C ASN A 250 15.31 -10.14 -23.52
N VAL A 251 15.71 -9.28 -22.58
CA VAL A 251 15.25 -9.33 -21.20
C VAL A 251 14.13 -8.30 -21.01
N LEU A 252 13.01 -8.76 -20.46
CA LEU A 252 11.89 -7.91 -20.08
C LEU A 252 12.02 -7.55 -18.59
N ASN A 253 12.39 -6.31 -18.29
CA ASN A 253 12.40 -5.83 -16.90
C ASN A 253 11.04 -5.23 -16.55
N LEU A 254 10.26 -5.89 -15.70
CA LEU A 254 8.95 -5.47 -15.20
C LEU A 254 9.02 -4.83 -13.82
N ALA A 255 10.18 -4.86 -13.17
CA ALA A 255 10.37 -4.36 -11.81
C ALA A 255 9.90 -2.91 -11.65
N CYS A 256 9.42 -2.58 -10.47
CA CYS A 256 8.89 -1.26 -10.18
C CYS A 256 9.20 -0.85 -8.75
N SER A 257 9.70 0.37 -8.57
CA SER A 257 10.03 0.90 -7.25
C SER A 257 8.83 0.84 -6.31
N SER A 258 9.07 0.46 -5.05
CA SER A 258 8.06 0.27 -4.00
C SER A 258 7.05 -0.85 -4.27
N ALA A 259 7.36 -1.77 -5.20
CA ALA A 259 6.52 -2.94 -5.40
C ALA A 259 6.65 -3.91 -4.21
N THR A 260 5.50 -4.37 -3.72
CA THR A 260 5.37 -5.50 -2.80
C THR A 260 4.80 -6.70 -3.55
N ILE A 261 4.80 -7.87 -2.93
CA ILE A 261 4.18 -9.04 -3.55
C ILE A 261 2.71 -8.78 -3.86
N GLN A 262 1.94 -8.26 -2.91
CA GLN A 262 0.52 -8.02 -3.10
C GLN A 262 0.24 -6.83 -4.04
N ASN A 263 1.03 -5.74 -3.93
CA ASN A 263 0.87 -4.52 -4.72
C ASN A 263 2.08 -4.31 -5.62
N GLY A 264 2.03 -4.87 -6.81
CA GLY A 264 3.10 -4.82 -7.81
C GLY A 264 3.31 -6.17 -8.47
N LEU A 265 3.52 -7.26 -7.73
CA LEU A 265 3.76 -8.56 -8.35
C LEU A 265 2.47 -9.31 -8.67
N LEU A 266 1.61 -9.56 -7.69
CA LEU A 266 0.34 -10.28 -7.87
C LEU A 266 -0.83 -9.34 -8.22
N GLY A 267 -0.84 -8.16 -7.65
CA GLY A 267 -1.84 -7.11 -7.89
C GLY A 267 -1.25 -5.91 -8.62
N ALA A 268 -2.11 -5.03 -9.12
CA ALA A 268 -1.69 -3.77 -9.72
C ALA A 268 -1.10 -2.83 -8.65
N GLN A 269 -0.12 -2.03 -9.05
CA GLN A 269 0.52 -1.04 -8.19
C GLN A 269 0.10 0.38 -8.59
N ILE A 270 -0.29 1.18 -7.59
CA ILE A 270 -0.52 2.61 -7.77
C ILE A 270 0.81 3.32 -7.56
N LEU A 271 1.25 4.05 -8.58
CA LEU A 271 2.51 4.78 -8.57
C LEU A 271 2.34 6.19 -8.00
N ASN A 272 3.43 6.81 -7.55
CA ASN A 272 3.44 8.14 -6.94
C ASN A 272 2.83 9.25 -7.82
N ASN A 273 2.78 9.06 -9.13
CA ASN A 273 2.16 9.98 -10.09
C ASN A 273 0.68 9.66 -10.35
N GLY A 274 0.08 8.72 -9.61
CA GLY A 274 -1.30 8.26 -9.79
C GLY A 274 -1.51 7.28 -10.96
N GLN A 275 -0.46 6.92 -11.68
CA GLN A 275 -0.52 5.92 -12.75
C GLN A 275 -0.64 4.52 -12.15
N LEU A 276 -1.38 3.64 -12.81
CA LEU A 276 -1.51 2.23 -12.44
C LEU A 276 -0.49 1.40 -13.22
N ALA A 277 0.41 0.69 -12.51
CA ALA A 277 1.23 -0.35 -13.10
C ALA A 277 0.49 -1.68 -13.06
N PRO A 278 0.46 -2.45 -14.15
CA PRO A 278 -0.16 -3.77 -14.16
C PRO A 278 0.59 -4.75 -13.26
N PRO A 279 -0.06 -5.84 -12.80
CA PRO A 279 0.61 -6.89 -12.05
C PRO A 279 1.78 -7.48 -12.84
N GLN A 280 2.98 -7.49 -12.24
CA GLN A 280 4.19 -7.94 -12.92
C GLN A 280 4.11 -9.41 -13.34
N LEU A 281 3.48 -10.27 -12.52
CA LEU A 281 3.31 -11.68 -12.85
C LEU A 281 2.41 -11.88 -14.08
N ALA A 282 1.30 -11.15 -14.16
CA ALA A 282 0.42 -11.20 -15.32
C ALA A 282 1.10 -10.71 -16.61
N GLU A 283 2.00 -9.71 -16.49
CA GLU A 283 2.81 -9.29 -17.63
C GLU A 283 3.90 -10.33 -17.98
N ALA A 284 4.47 -11.01 -16.98
CA ALA A 284 5.44 -12.10 -17.19
C ALA A 284 4.84 -13.30 -17.93
N GLU A 285 3.57 -13.65 -17.67
CA GLU A 285 2.85 -14.72 -18.39
C GLU A 285 2.82 -14.54 -19.91
N ARG A 286 2.95 -13.29 -20.38
CA ARG A 286 3.01 -12.97 -21.82
C ARG A 286 4.29 -13.45 -22.48
N ALA A 287 5.37 -13.63 -21.72
CA ALA A 287 6.67 -14.08 -22.19
C ALA A 287 6.71 -15.61 -22.29
N THR A 288 5.85 -16.17 -23.14
CA THR A 288 5.58 -17.61 -23.27
C THR A 288 6.79 -18.47 -23.63
N HIS A 289 7.90 -17.87 -24.03
CA HIS A 289 9.16 -18.54 -24.38
C HIS A 289 10.32 -18.10 -23.48
N ALA A 290 10.01 -17.46 -22.36
CA ALA A 290 11.03 -17.12 -21.37
C ALA A 290 11.68 -18.40 -20.83
N LYS A 291 13.00 -18.40 -20.76
CA LYS A 291 13.80 -19.51 -20.21
C LYS A 291 13.97 -19.37 -18.69
N VAL A 292 13.97 -18.11 -18.22
CA VAL A 292 14.18 -17.81 -16.80
C VAL A 292 13.35 -16.60 -16.38
N ILE A 293 12.84 -16.66 -15.15
CA ILE A 293 12.27 -15.55 -14.41
C ILE A 293 13.21 -15.26 -13.24
N ILE A 294 13.63 -14.01 -13.09
CA ILE A 294 14.47 -13.56 -11.96
C ILE A 294 13.62 -12.70 -11.05
N VAL A 295 13.66 -12.96 -9.76
CA VAL A 295 12.81 -12.36 -8.73
C VAL A 295 13.67 -11.66 -7.68
N SER A 296 13.45 -10.35 -7.48
CA SER A 296 14.05 -9.58 -6.38
C SER A 296 12.94 -8.82 -5.66
N VAL A 297 12.45 -9.33 -4.54
CA VAL A 297 11.30 -8.78 -3.81
C VAL A 297 11.41 -9.07 -2.31
N GLY A 298 10.82 -8.21 -1.50
CA GLY A 298 10.69 -8.41 -0.06
C GLY A 298 11.12 -7.20 0.77
N ALA A 299 12.02 -6.36 0.27
CA ALA A 299 12.48 -5.19 1.02
C ALA A 299 11.32 -4.21 1.30
N ASP A 300 10.43 -3.99 0.33
CA ASP A 300 9.26 -3.14 0.51
C ASP A 300 8.17 -3.85 1.34
N ASP A 301 8.03 -5.17 1.24
CA ASP A 301 7.10 -5.97 2.05
C ASP A 301 7.43 -5.90 3.56
N VAL A 302 8.71 -5.90 3.91
CA VAL A 302 9.18 -5.73 5.30
C VAL A 302 9.46 -4.26 5.66
N GLU A 303 9.09 -3.32 4.81
CA GLU A 303 9.31 -1.88 5.00
C GLU A 303 10.77 -1.53 5.36
N TRP A 304 11.74 -2.14 4.67
CA TRP A 304 13.16 -2.06 5.01
C TRP A 304 13.67 -0.62 5.16
N SER A 305 13.31 0.27 4.25
CA SER A 305 13.70 1.68 4.31
C SER A 305 13.14 2.41 5.52
N ILE A 306 11.90 2.09 5.92
CA ILE A 306 11.25 2.65 7.11
C ILE A 306 11.91 2.08 8.36
N MET A 307 12.12 0.77 8.41
CA MET A 307 12.78 0.09 9.52
C MET A 307 14.19 0.63 9.78
N THR A 308 14.97 0.86 8.72
CA THR A 308 16.31 1.44 8.83
C THR A 308 16.25 2.86 9.37
N ARG A 309 15.37 3.72 8.86
CA ARG A 309 15.21 5.10 9.36
C ARG A 309 14.77 5.15 10.82
N LEU A 310 13.81 4.30 11.21
CA LEU A 310 13.37 4.20 12.60
C LEU A 310 14.49 3.71 13.52
N CYS A 311 15.25 2.71 13.09
CA CYS A 311 16.40 2.20 13.83
C CYS A 311 17.44 3.29 14.07
N VAL A 312 17.80 4.03 13.03
CA VAL A 312 18.77 5.12 13.10
C VAL A 312 18.30 6.26 14.02
N ALA A 313 17.01 6.63 13.95
CA ALA A 313 16.42 7.72 14.74
C ALA A 313 16.17 7.34 16.22
N SER A 314 16.01 6.07 16.55
CA SER A 314 15.72 5.59 17.91
C SER A 314 17.00 5.50 18.77
N ALA A 315 16.86 5.46 20.09
CA ALA A 315 17.99 5.20 20.98
C ALA A 315 18.49 3.75 20.84
N VAL A 316 17.56 2.81 20.76
CA VAL A 316 17.79 1.38 20.50
C VAL A 316 16.75 0.91 19.48
N CYS A 317 17.10 -0.01 18.59
CA CYS A 317 16.17 -0.51 17.58
C CYS A 317 15.86 -2.02 17.68
N ASN A 318 16.24 -2.64 18.79
CA ASN A 318 15.90 -4.02 19.15
C ASN A 318 14.94 -4.12 20.33
N ASP A 319 14.17 -3.06 20.62
CA ASP A 319 13.14 -3.09 21.62
C ASP A 319 11.99 -4.05 21.20
N LYS A 320 11.14 -4.41 22.16
CA LYS A 320 10.06 -5.39 21.95
C LYS A 320 9.07 -4.95 20.85
N VAL A 321 8.82 -3.64 20.73
CA VAL A 321 7.84 -3.12 19.76
C VAL A 321 8.40 -3.22 18.35
N SER A 322 9.63 -2.72 18.13
CA SER A 322 10.26 -2.77 16.82
C SER A 322 10.54 -4.22 16.37
N SER A 323 10.89 -5.11 17.31
CA SER A 323 11.09 -6.53 17.01
C SER A 323 9.78 -7.23 16.68
N ALA A 324 8.70 -6.98 17.43
CA ALA A 324 7.38 -7.53 17.15
C ALA A 324 6.83 -7.03 15.81
N TYR A 325 7.03 -5.74 15.49
CA TYR A 325 6.62 -5.16 14.21
C TYR A 325 7.33 -5.82 13.03
N PHE A 326 8.66 -5.92 13.09
CA PHE A 326 9.42 -6.62 12.05
C PHE A 326 9.00 -8.08 11.90
N SER A 327 8.80 -8.81 13.01
CA SER A 327 8.34 -10.19 12.96
C SER A 327 6.95 -10.34 12.32
N GLN A 328 6.05 -9.37 12.54
CA GLN A 328 4.74 -9.35 11.91
C GLN A 328 4.85 -9.14 10.38
N LEU A 329 5.65 -8.16 9.96
CA LEU A 329 5.88 -7.90 8.53
C LEU A 329 6.54 -9.10 7.84
N LEU A 330 7.55 -9.70 8.47
CA LEU A 330 8.23 -10.88 7.92
C LEU A 330 7.28 -12.08 7.81
N SER A 331 6.38 -12.28 8.77
CA SER A 331 5.37 -13.34 8.72
C SER A 331 4.36 -13.12 7.60
N ALA A 332 3.89 -11.87 7.41
CA ALA A 332 3.00 -11.51 6.32
C ALA A 332 3.69 -11.69 4.96
N PHE A 333 4.93 -11.20 4.83
CA PHE A 333 5.78 -11.42 3.67
C PHE A 333 5.92 -12.90 3.35
N THR A 334 6.27 -13.74 4.34
CA THR A 334 6.43 -15.18 4.14
C THR A 334 5.20 -15.80 3.50
N THR A 335 4.01 -15.46 4.00
CA THR A 335 2.73 -15.98 3.46
C THR A 335 2.54 -15.57 2.00
N SER A 336 2.72 -14.28 1.69
CA SER A 336 2.57 -13.77 0.32
C SER A 336 3.65 -14.31 -0.62
N TYR A 337 4.87 -14.51 -0.10
CA TYR A 337 5.99 -15.04 -0.87
C TYR A 337 5.74 -16.50 -1.29
N TYR A 338 5.25 -17.34 -0.40
CA TYR A 338 4.90 -18.71 -0.76
C TYR A 338 3.75 -18.76 -1.77
N GLN A 339 2.80 -17.83 -1.72
CA GLN A 339 1.79 -17.68 -2.76
C GLN A 339 2.43 -17.36 -4.11
N LEU A 340 3.30 -16.33 -4.17
CA LEU A 340 4.03 -15.94 -5.38
C LEU A 340 4.82 -17.12 -5.96
N LEU A 341 5.56 -17.85 -5.11
CA LEU A 341 6.33 -19.01 -5.56
C LEU A 341 5.44 -20.10 -6.16
N GLY A 342 4.27 -20.34 -5.55
CA GLY A 342 3.26 -21.25 -6.10
C GLY A 342 2.75 -20.80 -7.47
N ASP A 343 2.46 -19.52 -7.64
CA ASP A 343 1.97 -18.97 -8.91
C ASP A 343 3.05 -19.01 -10.00
N LEU A 344 4.33 -18.78 -9.63
CA LEU A 344 5.47 -18.92 -10.55
C LEU A 344 5.63 -20.33 -11.12
N THR A 345 5.26 -21.38 -10.39
CA THR A 345 5.29 -22.76 -10.92
C THR A 345 4.29 -22.99 -12.05
N ASN A 346 3.27 -22.15 -12.16
CA ASN A 346 2.19 -22.29 -13.15
C ASN A 346 2.42 -21.44 -14.41
N LEU A 347 3.56 -20.74 -14.52
CA LEU A 347 3.86 -19.90 -15.67
C LEU A 347 3.94 -20.70 -16.98
N PRO A 348 3.42 -20.14 -18.09
CA PRO A 348 3.52 -20.77 -19.40
C PRO A 348 4.97 -21.05 -19.80
N GLY A 349 5.23 -22.24 -20.35
CA GLY A 349 6.58 -22.62 -20.78
C GLY A 349 7.47 -23.15 -19.67
N SER A 350 7.00 -23.15 -18.43
CA SER A 350 7.74 -23.64 -17.25
C SER A 350 9.18 -23.10 -17.16
N PRO A 351 9.35 -21.77 -17.16
CA PRO A 351 10.67 -21.16 -17.08
C PRO A 351 11.36 -21.55 -15.78
N ALA A 352 12.69 -21.66 -15.79
CA ALA A 352 13.44 -21.75 -14.55
C ALA A 352 13.25 -20.46 -13.73
N VAL A 353 13.24 -20.56 -12.40
CA VAL A 353 13.10 -19.39 -11.52
C VAL A 353 14.37 -19.23 -10.70
N LEU A 354 14.87 -18.00 -10.64
CA LEU A 354 15.99 -17.57 -9.82
C LEU A 354 15.52 -16.48 -8.86
N VAL A 355 15.76 -16.64 -7.57
CA VAL A 355 15.44 -15.66 -6.55
C VAL A 355 16.75 -15.03 -6.05
N ASN A 356 16.78 -13.70 -6.04
CA ASN A 356 17.91 -12.95 -5.51
C ASN A 356 17.73 -12.69 -4.02
N GLU A 357 18.75 -13.02 -3.23
CA GLU A 357 18.90 -12.50 -1.87
C GLU A 357 19.34 -11.04 -1.92
N TYR A 358 19.04 -10.30 -0.84
CA TYR A 358 19.52 -8.94 -0.71
C TYR A 358 20.95 -8.92 -0.18
N TYR A 359 21.79 -8.10 -0.78
CA TYR A 359 23.16 -7.81 -0.35
C TYR A 359 23.18 -7.07 1.00
N SER A 360 24.29 -7.20 1.72
CA SER A 360 24.50 -6.38 2.92
C SER A 360 24.94 -4.96 2.53
N PRO A 361 24.18 -3.92 2.94
CA PRO A 361 24.61 -2.54 2.69
C PRO A 361 25.63 -2.03 3.70
N PHE A 362 25.84 -2.74 4.82
CA PHE A 362 26.72 -2.37 5.91
C PHE A 362 27.84 -3.41 6.07
N GLY A 363 29.05 -2.92 6.30
CA GLY A 363 30.23 -3.72 6.57
C GLY A 363 30.90 -3.31 7.88
N PRO A 364 32.03 -3.91 8.24
CA PRO A 364 32.68 -3.69 9.54
C PRO A 364 33.03 -2.23 9.85
N ASN A 365 33.14 -1.38 8.83
CA ASN A 365 33.39 0.05 8.97
C ASN A 365 32.15 0.86 8.65
N ILE A 366 31.48 1.36 9.67
CA ILE A 366 30.32 2.25 9.55
C ILE A 366 30.62 3.70 9.99
N GLY A 367 31.88 4.07 10.14
CA GLY A 367 32.29 5.38 10.67
C GLY A 367 31.68 6.56 9.90
N CYS A 368 31.54 6.45 8.58
CA CYS A 368 30.92 7.47 7.74
C CYS A 368 29.41 7.68 8.02
N LEU A 369 28.76 6.68 8.63
CA LEU A 369 27.31 6.68 8.93
C LEU A 369 27.00 7.14 10.36
N ALA A 370 28.01 7.31 11.22
CA ALA A 370 27.83 7.72 12.61
C ALA A 370 27.10 9.06 12.74
N LYS A 371 27.36 10.02 11.85
CA LYS A 371 26.69 11.33 11.81
C LYS A 371 25.18 11.22 11.51
N TYR A 372 24.74 10.12 10.90
CA TYR A 372 23.33 9.83 10.65
C TYR A 372 22.68 9.04 11.78
N GLY A 373 23.43 8.68 12.83
CA GLY A 373 22.94 7.99 14.01
C GLY A 373 23.01 6.47 13.95
N LEU A 374 23.70 5.89 12.94
CA LEU A 374 23.99 4.46 12.91
C LEU A 374 25.15 4.14 13.86
N THR A 375 24.95 3.17 14.73
CA THR A 375 25.95 2.63 15.66
C THR A 375 26.15 1.14 15.38
N ALA A 376 27.26 0.54 15.80
CA ALA A 376 27.51 -0.89 15.62
C ALA A 376 26.39 -1.77 16.21
N ALA A 377 25.80 -1.37 17.33
CA ALA A 377 24.67 -2.10 17.91
C ALA A 377 23.42 -2.07 17.02
N LYS A 378 23.14 -0.93 16.38
CA LYS A 378 21.99 -0.78 15.46
C LYS A 378 22.24 -1.50 14.14
N GLU A 379 23.46 -1.40 13.61
CA GLU A 379 23.89 -2.15 12.45
C GLU A 379 23.65 -3.64 12.63
N ASN A 380 24.14 -4.23 13.73
CA ASN A 380 23.93 -5.65 14.03
C ASN A 380 22.45 -6.06 14.03
N VAL A 381 21.55 -5.17 14.52
CA VAL A 381 20.10 -5.43 14.47
C VAL A 381 19.59 -5.43 13.03
N LEU A 382 20.02 -4.46 12.21
CA LEU A 382 19.61 -4.37 10.81
C LEU A 382 20.14 -5.57 10.01
N LEU A 383 21.40 -5.95 10.20
CA LEU A 383 21.98 -7.12 9.54
C LEU A 383 21.29 -8.43 9.97
N ALA A 384 20.93 -8.56 11.25
CA ALA A 384 20.18 -9.73 11.71
C ALA A 384 18.78 -9.81 11.05
N ARG A 385 18.10 -8.68 10.89
CA ARG A 385 16.79 -8.62 10.20
C ARG A 385 16.91 -8.92 8.70
N LEU A 386 17.94 -8.38 8.06
CA LEU A 386 18.23 -8.70 6.66
C LEU A 386 18.52 -10.20 6.48
N GLY A 387 19.33 -10.80 7.36
CA GLY A 387 19.57 -12.23 7.34
C GLY A 387 18.31 -13.07 7.52
N GLN A 388 17.35 -12.63 8.35
CA GLN A 388 16.05 -13.30 8.46
C GLN A 388 15.23 -13.21 7.17
N LEU A 389 15.22 -12.06 6.50
CA LEU A 389 14.58 -11.91 5.19
C LEU A 389 15.22 -12.82 4.15
N ASN A 390 16.54 -12.81 4.02
CA ASN A 390 17.28 -13.67 3.09
C ASN A 390 17.06 -15.16 3.37
N THR A 391 16.98 -15.55 4.65
CA THR A 391 16.64 -16.93 5.02
C THR A 391 15.26 -17.34 4.46
N VAL A 392 14.24 -16.48 4.58
CA VAL A 392 12.90 -16.75 4.02
C VAL A 392 12.96 -16.85 2.49
N LEU A 393 13.70 -15.96 1.84
CA LEU A 393 13.87 -15.98 0.38
C LEU A 393 14.53 -17.28 -0.08
N ALA A 394 15.66 -17.65 0.54
CA ALA A 394 16.40 -18.86 0.15
C ALA A 394 15.61 -20.14 0.45
N GLU A 395 15.06 -20.30 1.65
CA GLU A 395 14.31 -21.50 2.05
C GLU A 395 13.03 -21.66 1.22
N GLY A 396 12.31 -20.56 0.95
CA GLY A 396 11.15 -20.57 0.08
C GLY A 396 11.52 -21.01 -1.34
N ALA A 397 12.52 -20.38 -1.96
CA ALA A 397 12.98 -20.74 -3.30
C ALA A 397 13.37 -22.23 -3.38
N GLN A 398 14.16 -22.72 -2.44
CA GLN A 398 14.58 -24.13 -2.37
C GLN A 398 13.39 -25.09 -2.21
N THR A 399 12.37 -24.70 -1.43
CA THR A 399 11.15 -25.52 -1.23
C THR A 399 10.41 -25.75 -2.55
N PHE A 400 10.45 -24.79 -3.48
CA PHE A 400 9.83 -24.90 -4.80
C PHE A 400 10.80 -25.39 -5.90
N GLY A 401 12.02 -25.76 -5.54
CA GLY A 401 13.03 -26.21 -6.51
C GLY A 401 13.61 -25.08 -7.35
N PHE A 402 13.50 -23.83 -6.91
CA PHE A 402 14.04 -22.63 -7.57
C PHE A 402 15.51 -22.41 -7.19
N GLY A 403 16.23 -21.69 -8.04
CA GLY A 403 17.58 -21.28 -7.75
C GLY A 403 17.62 -20.05 -6.84
N VAL A 404 18.77 -19.85 -6.19
CA VAL A 404 19.05 -18.70 -5.35
C VAL A 404 20.36 -18.07 -5.80
N ALA A 405 20.42 -16.74 -5.87
CA ALA A 405 21.65 -15.99 -6.06
C ALA A 405 21.88 -15.07 -4.87
N ASP A 406 23.10 -15.13 -4.31
CA ASP A 406 23.58 -14.28 -3.21
C ASP A 406 24.66 -13.34 -3.76
N PRO A 407 24.37 -12.05 -3.97
CA PRO A 407 25.33 -11.09 -4.50
C PRO A 407 26.47 -10.79 -3.51
N PRO A 408 27.74 -10.99 -3.88
CA PRO A 408 28.86 -10.83 -2.96
C PRO A 408 29.30 -9.35 -2.86
N PHE A 409 28.69 -8.59 -1.94
CA PHE A 409 29.05 -7.19 -1.69
C PHE A 409 30.13 -7.01 -0.60
N ALA A 410 30.61 -8.10 -0.01
CA ALA A 410 31.62 -8.05 1.06
C ALA A 410 32.90 -7.30 0.62
N GLY A 411 33.28 -6.30 1.39
CA GLY A 411 34.41 -5.41 1.11
C GLY A 411 34.05 -4.19 0.25
N HIS A 412 32.80 -4.09 -0.20
CA HIS A 412 32.28 -2.98 -1.02
C HIS A 412 30.97 -2.39 -0.45
N GLU A 413 30.75 -2.58 0.83
CA GLU A 413 29.63 -1.98 1.55
C GLU A 413 29.86 -0.47 1.72
N LEU A 414 28.86 0.21 2.29
CA LEU A 414 28.96 1.63 2.63
C LEU A 414 30.20 1.91 3.49
N CYS A 415 30.80 3.09 3.33
CA CYS A 415 32.04 3.54 3.96
C CYS A 415 33.33 2.88 3.45
N THR A 416 33.29 2.07 2.43
CA THR A 416 34.48 1.60 1.70
C THR A 416 34.95 2.60 0.65
N ALA A 417 36.11 2.39 0.03
CA ALA A 417 36.63 3.27 -1.02
C ALA A 417 35.77 3.21 -2.30
N ASP A 418 35.31 2.00 -2.66
CA ASP A 418 34.53 1.72 -3.85
C ASP A 418 33.24 0.99 -3.47
N PRO A 419 32.23 1.71 -2.94
CA PRO A 419 31.00 1.08 -2.48
C PRO A 419 30.12 0.63 -3.64
N TYR A 420 29.52 -0.56 -3.54
CA TYR A 420 28.50 -1.05 -4.46
C TYR A 420 27.09 -0.59 -4.07
N VAL A 421 26.98 0.15 -2.99
CA VAL A 421 25.73 0.66 -2.42
C VAL A 421 25.73 2.17 -2.45
N GLN A 422 24.64 2.76 -2.87
CA GLN A 422 24.41 4.21 -2.88
C GLN A 422 24.38 4.75 -1.45
N GLY A 423 25.18 5.79 -1.19
CA GLY A 423 25.32 6.42 0.12
C GLY A 423 24.13 7.31 0.50
N PRO A 424 24.15 7.85 1.73
CA PRO A 424 23.02 8.67 2.24
C PRO A 424 22.75 9.98 1.45
N SER A 425 23.71 10.42 0.64
CA SER A 425 23.60 11.65 -0.17
C SER A 425 23.29 11.36 -1.65
N ASP A 426 23.23 10.09 -2.03
CA ASP A 426 22.96 9.66 -3.39
C ASP A 426 21.45 9.64 -3.68
N PRO A 427 21.02 9.58 -4.95
CA PRO A 427 19.61 9.64 -5.33
C PRO A 427 18.74 8.56 -4.67
N ALA A 428 19.28 7.35 -4.47
CA ALA A 428 18.55 6.24 -3.85
C ALA A 428 19.41 5.53 -2.78
N PRO A 429 19.50 6.09 -1.57
CA PRO A 429 20.30 5.50 -0.49
C PRO A 429 19.95 4.04 -0.23
N LEU A 430 20.97 3.23 0.06
CA LEU A 430 20.89 1.79 0.32
C LEU A 430 20.63 0.91 -0.91
N HIS A 431 20.41 1.47 -2.10
CA HIS A 431 20.28 0.71 -3.34
C HIS A 431 21.63 0.50 -4.02
N PRO A 432 21.75 -0.47 -4.94
CA PRO A 432 23.01 -0.72 -5.63
C PRO A 432 23.42 0.47 -6.49
N THR A 433 24.72 0.71 -6.59
CA THR A 433 25.31 1.54 -7.65
C THR A 433 25.30 0.76 -8.98
N ALA A 434 25.67 1.39 -10.09
CA ALA A 434 25.84 0.68 -11.36
C ALA A 434 26.83 -0.51 -11.25
N THR A 435 27.89 -0.38 -10.45
CA THR A 435 28.81 -1.49 -10.17
C THR A 435 28.13 -2.56 -9.31
N GLY A 436 27.32 -2.18 -8.34
CA GLY A 436 26.53 -3.11 -7.53
C GLY A 436 25.55 -3.92 -8.39
N GLU A 437 24.86 -3.28 -9.35
CA GLU A 437 23.99 -3.96 -10.31
C GLU A 437 24.75 -5.00 -11.15
N LEU A 438 25.93 -4.65 -11.63
CA LEU A 438 26.79 -5.60 -12.35
C LEU A 438 27.18 -6.79 -11.47
N VAL A 439 27.46 -6.60 -10.19
CA VAL A 439 27.77 -7.69 -9.25
C VAL A 439 26.57 -8.59 -9.02
N ILE A 440 25.34 -8.04 -8.95
CA ILE A 440 24.11 -8.84 -8.92
C ILE A 440 23.99 -9.67 -10.21
N ALA A 441 24.17 -9.05 -11.38
CA ALA A 441 24.15 -9.76 -12.65
C ALA A 441 25.18 -10.91 -12.71
N LEU A 442 26.37 -10.72 -12.15
CA LEU A 442 27.40 -11.77 -12.08
C LEU A 442 26.99 -12.92 -11.15
N ALA A 443 26.36 -12.62 -10.02
CA ALA A 443 25.83 -13.66 -9.13
C ALA A 443 24.73 -14.47 -9.82
N ASP A 444 23.80 -13.79 -10.50
CA ASP A 444 22.76 -14.41 -11.31
C ASP A 444 23.38 -15.32 -12.40
N GLN A 445 24.36 -14.80 -13.14
CA GLN A 445 25.04 -15.55 -14.21
C GLN A 445 25.73 -16.81 -13.69
N GLN A 446 26.23 -16.80 -12.46
CA GLN A 446 26.82 -17.98 -11.82
C GLN A 446 25.78 -18.99 -11.34
N ALA A 447 24.57 -18.53 -11.03
CA ALA A 447 23.47 -19.38 -10.59
C ALA A 447 22.72 -20.01 -11.76
N LEU A 448 22.57 -19.32 -12.89
CA LEU A 448 21.80 -19.76 -14.06
C LEU A 448 22.13 -21.18 -14.55
N PRO A 449 23.40 -21.62 -14.70
CA PRO A 449 23.73 -22.97 -15.16
C PRO A 449 23.31 -24.10 -14.21
N LYS A 450 23.01 -23.75 -12.95
CA LYS A 450 22.60 -24.69 -11.90
C LYS A 450 21.09 -24.89 -11.86
N LEU A 451 20.33 -24.06 -12.60
CA LEU A 451 18.87 -24.12 -12.61
C LEU A 451 18.40 -25.36 -13.36
N GLN A 452 17.47 -26.06 -12.76
CA GLN A 452 16.76 -27.13 -13.44
C GLN A 452 15.46 -26.56 -14.04
N PRO A 453 15.09 -26.91 -15.29
CA PRO A 453 13.77 -26.59 -15.81
C PRO A 453 12.70 -27.18 -14.89
N LEU A 454 11.63 -26.43 -14.61
CA LEU A 454 10.50 -26.94 -13.86
C LEU A 454 9.93 -28.15 -14.61
N VAL A 455 9.94 -29.33 -13.99
CA VAL A 455 9.28 -30.50 -14.54
C VAL A 455 7.78 -30.26 -14.39
N PRO A 456 6.99 -30.24 -15.50
CA PRO A 456 5.55 -30.10 -15.38
C PRO A 456 5.01 -31.20 -14.47
N ALA A 457 4.15 -30.85 -13.52
CA ALA A 457 3.48 -31.83 -12.67
C ALA A 457 2.85 -32.90 -13.59
N ALA A 458 3.32 -34.15 -13.48
CA ALA A 458 2.85 -35.24 -14.31
C ALA A 458 1.33 -35.30 -14.18
N SER A 459 0.62 -35.11 -15.30
CA SER A 459 -0.83 -35.23 -15.34
C SER A 459 -1.17 -36.56 -14.71
N ALA A 460 -1.97 -36.56 -13.64
CA ALA A 460 -2.38 -37.77 -12.94
C ALA A 460 -2.96 -38.73 -14.00
N VAL A 461 -2.24 -39.82 -14.28
CA VAL A 461 -2.70 -40.88 -15.16
C VAL A 461 -3.93 -41.46 -14.51
N THR A 462 -5.09 -41.16 -15.07
CA THR A 462 -6.35 -41.79 -14.70
C THR A 462 -6.17 -43.28 -15.01
N PRO A 463 -6.31 -44.20 -14.04
CA PRO A 463 -6.23 -45.63 -14.37
C PRO A 463 -7.36 -45.96 -15.31
N ALA A 464 -7.03 -46.64 -16.41
CA ALA A 464 -8.00 -47.14 -17.35
C ALA A 464 -9.00 -48.06 -16.64
N PRO A 465 -10.31 -47.98 -16.94
CA PRO A 465 -11.29 -48.92 -16.40
C PRO A 465 -10.94 -50.33 -16.85
N GLY A 466 -10.72 -51.22 -15.87
CA GLY A 466 -10.49 -52.65 -16.12
C GLY A 466 -11.66 -53.25 -16.89
N THR A 467 -11.35 -53.90 -17.98
CA THR A 467 -12.26 -54.80 -18.68
C THR A 467 -12.30 -56.09 -17.89
N ASP A 468 -13.43 -56.35 -17.23
CA ASP A 468 -13.94 -57.70 -16.94
C ASP A 468 -15.14 -57.99 -17.83
#